data_c1e23add4eb35909271479e2d4751c63
#
_entry.id   c1e23add4eb35909271479e2d4751c63
#
_cell.length_a   1.000
_cell.length_b   1.000
_cell.length_c   1.000
_cell.angle_alpha   90.00
_cell.angle_beta   90.00
_cell.angle_gamma   90.00
#
_symmetry.space_group_name_H-M   'P 1'
#
loop_
_entity.id
_entity.type
_entity.pdbx_description
1 polymer ?
#
loop_
_entity_poly.entity_id
_entity_poly.type
_entity_poly.pdbx_seq_one_letter_code
_entity_poly.pdbx_strand_id
1 'polypeptide(L)'
;GKPRTFREKFVEMVLATRLELRCSKDEILALYASHAPFGGNVVGLESAAWYYFGRSAAQLSWAECAMLAVLPNSPSLIHIRRNRERLREKRDGLLDRIWHDGRIDSLTCALAKQEHLPDAPEPMPMEAMYLLGKMREGSLRSTLDYDLQSRVNDLARRYNKRYRGNKINNMAIVVMDVGSGEV
;
A
#
# COMPACT_ATOMS: atom_id res chain seq x y z
N GLY A 1 -10.57 14.38 21.81
CA GLY A 1 -11.13 13.05 21.90
C GLY A 1 -11.82 12.87 23.23
N LYS A 2 -12.99 12.27 23.25
CA LYS A 2 -13.68 11.94 24.52
C LYS A 2 -12.82 10.96 25.32
N PRO A 3 -12.72 11.10 26.65
CA PRO A 3 -12.02 10.11 27.48
C PRO A 3 -12.73 8.75 27.35
N ARG A 4 -11.94 7.70 27.09
CA ARG A 4 -12.47 6.33 26.99
C ARG A 4 -13.04 5.90 28.33
N THR A 5 -14.27 5.42 28.30
CA THR A 5 -14.97 4.95 29.52
C THR A 5 -14.57 3.51 29.86
N PHE A 6 -14.66 3.13 31.15
CA PHE A 6 -14.40 1.76 31.59
C PHE A 6 -15.29 0.72 30.87
N ARG A 7 -16.54 1.11 30.52
CA ARG A 7 -17.46 0.24 29.76
C ARG A 7 -16.94 -0.04 28.36
N GLU A 8 -16.46 0.98 27.64
CA GLU A 8 -15.87 0.80 26.30
C GLU A 8 -14.65 -0.13 26.35
N LYS A 9 -13.80 0.04 27.37
CA LYS A 9 -12.63 -0.81 27.57
C LYS A 9 -13.01 -2.27 27.83
N PHE A 10 -14.07 -2.51 28.60
CA PHE A 10 -14.58 -3.85 28.84
C PHE A 10 -15.13 -4.50 27.58
N VAL A 11 -15.91 -3.76 26.80
CA VAL A 11 -16.43 -4.24 25.50
C VAL A 11 -15.30 -4.54 24.51
N GLU A 12 -14.28 -3.66 24.42
CA GLU A 12 -13.09 -3.90 23.61
C GLU A 12 -12.40 -5.21 24.01
N MET A 13 -12.25 -5.47 25.29
CA MET A 13 -11.61 -6.68 25.82
C MET A 13 -12.39 -7.95 25.47
N VAL A 14 -13.72 -7.93 25.61
CA VAL A 14 -14.60 -9.06 25.26
C VAL A 14 -14.55 -9.32 23.73
N LEU A 15 -14.57 -8.26 22.91
CA LEU A 15 -14.46 -8.39 21.47
C LEU A 15 -13.11 -8.92 21.02
N ALA A 16 -12.02 -8.47 21.67
CA ALA A 16 -10.67 -8.95 21.39
C ALA A 16 -10.54 -10.46 21.70
N THR A 17 -11.03 -10.89 22.87
CA THR A 17 -11.06 -12.32 23.24
C THR A 17 -11.87 -13.15 22.25
N ARG A 18 -13.02 -12.64 21.83
CA ARG A 18 -13.85 -13.31 20.83
C ARG A 18 -13.16 -13.43 19.48
N LEU A 19 -12.37 -12.41 19.08
CA LEU A 19 -11.59 -12.43 17.86
C LEU A 19 -10.48 -13.49 17.93
N GLU A 20 -9.72 -13.51 19.03
CA GLU A 20 -8.66 -14.50 19.28
C GLU A 20 -9.16 -15.95 19.31
N LEU A 21 -10.40 -16.17 19.75
CA LEU A 21 -11.03 -17.50 19.73
C LEU A 21 -11.50 -17.95 18.33
N ARG A 22 -11.65 -17.00 17.39
CA ARG A 22 -12.18 -17.27 16.06
C ARG A 22 -11.13 -17.22 14.95
N CYS A 23 -10.08 -16.44 15.14
CA CYS A 23 -9.05 -16.18 14.16
C CYS A 23 -7.68 -16.50 14.73
N SER A 24 -6.81 -17.07 13.91
CA SER A 24 -5.40 -17.21 14.22
C SER A 24 -4.71 -15.84 14.30
N LYS A 25 -3.54 -15.79 14.91
CA LYS A 25 -2.75 -14.54 14.99
C LYS A 25 -2.40 -13.99 13.60
N ASP A 26 -2.12 -14.87 12.63
CA ASP A 26 -1.80 -14.47 11.27
C ASP A 26 -3.01 -13.87 10.55
N GLU A 27 -4.21 -14.43 10.76
CA GLU A 27 -5.45 -13.86 10.24
C GLU A 27 -5.77 -12.50 10.86
N ILE A 28 -5.56 -12.35 12.19
CA ILE A 28 -5.72 -11.05 12.86
C ILE A 28 -4.74 -10.03 12.32
N LEU A 29 -3.48 -10.43 12.10
CA LEU A 29 -2.47 -9.55 11.53
C LEU A 29 -2.81 -9.15 10.08
N ALA A 30 -3.28 -10.08 9.27
CA ALA A 30 -3.74 -9.81 7.91
C ALA A 30 -4.94 -8.84 7.88
N LEU A 31 -5.91 -9.04 8.77
CA LEU A 31 -7.05 -8.13 8.95
C LEU A 31 -6.59 -6.73 9.38
N TYR A 32 -5.66 -6.66 10.32
CA TYR A 32 -5.07 -5.38 10.74
C TYR A 32 -4.35 -4.71 9.57
N ALA A 33 -3.46 -5.42 8.88
CA ALA A 33 -2.70 -4.88 7.75
C ALA A 33 -3.61 -4.38 6.61
N SER A 34 -4.74 -5.05 6.36
CA SER A 34 -5.69 -4.66 5.32
C SER A 34 -6.56 -3.45 5.68
N HIS A 35 -6.72 -3.14 6.98
CA HIS A 35 -7.63 -2.08 7.44
C HIS A 35 -6.92 -0.96 8.22
N ALA A 36 -5.63 -1.09 8.50
CA ALA A 36 -4.88 -0.07 9.23
C ALA A 36 -4.80 1.24 8.41
N PRO A 37 -4.98 2.41 9.06
CA PRO A 37 -4.81 3.70 8.43
C PRO A 37 -3.32 4.06 8.37
N PHE A 38 -2.82 4.37 7.18
CA PHE A 38 -1.42 4.76 6.94
C PHE A 38 -1.25 6.26 6.69
N GLY A 39 -2.26 7.06 6.99
CA GLY A 39 -2.26 8.51 6.83
C GLY A 39 -3.16 9.01 5.69
N GLY A 40 -3.76 10.17 5.86
CA GLY A 40 -4.77 10.69 4.92
C GLY A 40 -5.93 9.70 4.73
N ASN A 41 -6.24 9.40 3.48
CA ASN A 41 -7.28 8.43 3.11
C ASN A 41 -6.69 7.04 2.73
N VAL A 42 -5.42 6.79 3.06
CA VAL A 42 -4.75 5.53 2.73
C VAL A 42 -5.08 4.49 3.78
N VAL A 43 -5.80 3.45 3.38
CA VAL A 43 -6.19 2.31 4.22
C VAL A 43 -5.64 1.03 3.61
N GLY A 44 -5.01 0.21 4.44
CA GLY A 44 -4.42 -1.05 4.04
C GLY A 44 -2.95 -0.94 3.61
N LEU A 45 -2.19 -1.99 3.96
CA LEU A 45 -0.74 -2.06 3.73
C LEU A 45 -0.37 -1.99 2.25
N GLU A 46 -1.10 -2.73 1.39
CA GLU A 46 -0.82 -2.76 -0.04
C GLU A 46 -1.06 -1.38 -0.68
N SER A 47 -2.17 -0.72 -0.32
CA SER A 47 -2.44 0.65 -0.76
C SER A 47 -1.38 1.63 -0.29
N ALA A 48 -0.87 1.46 0.93
CA ALA A 48 0.19 2.28 1.47
C ALA A 48 1.52 2.05 0.75
N ALA A 49 1.87 0.80 0.42
CA ALA A 49 3.06 0.45 -0.33
C ALA A 49 3.07 1.14 -1.70
N TRP A 50 1.97 1.05 -2.45
CA TRP A 50 1.81 1.76 -3.72
C TRP A 50 1.83 3.28 -3.57
N TYR A 51 1.15 3.81 -2.55
CA TYR A 51 1.06 5.26 -2.33
C TYR A 51 2.38 5.90 -1.96
N TYR A 52 3.21 5.22 -1.16
CA TYR A 52 4.48 5.77 -0.67
C TYR A 52 5.69 5.37 -1.50
N PHE A 53 5.65 4.20 -2.15
CA PHE A 53 6.82 3.60 -2.80
C PHE A 53 6.59 3.13 -4.24
N GLY A 54 5.35 3.20 -4.76
CA GLY A 54 5.02 2.85 -6.14
C GLY A 54 5.19 1.37 -6.48
N ARG A 55 5.18 0.48 -5.47
CA ARG A 55 5.37 -0.96 -5.65
C ARG A 55 4.60 -1.77 -4.61
N SER A 56 4.47 -3.08 -4.87
CA SER A 56 3.77 -4.00 -3.95
C SER A 56 4.48 -4.12 -2.61
N ALA A 57 3.71 -4.37 -1.55
CA ALA A 57 4.21 -4.58 -0.20
C ALA A 57 5.23 -5.73 -0.09
N ALA A 58 5.14 -6.74 -0.96
CA ALA A 58 6.10 -7.84 -1.03
C ALA A 58 7.51 -7.43 -1.51
N GLN A 59 7.65 -6.27 -2.13
CA GLN A 59 8.89 -5.76 -2.70
C GLN A 59 9.57 -4.68 -1.84
N LEU A 60 8.99 -4.39 -0.67
CA LEU A 60 9.49 -3.34 0.21
C LEU A 60 10.78 -3.76 0.91
N SER A 61 11.68 -2.78 1.10
CA SER A 61 12.89 -2.92 1.91
C SER A 61 12.54 -2.97 3.41
N TRP A 62 13.52 -3.34 4.24
CA TRP A 62 13.38 -3.29 5.69
C TRP A 62 13.08 -1.87 6.22
N ALA A 63 13.70 -0.85 5.62
CA ALA A 63 13.46 0.54 5.96
C ALA A 63 12.03 0.98 5.62
N GLU A 64 11.52 0.59 4.47
CA GLU A 64 10.18 0.89 4.00
C GLU A 64 9.11 0.17 4.83
N CYS A 65 9.33 -1.12 5.11
CA CYS A 65 8.47 -1.89 6.02
C CYS A 65 8.42 -1.25 7.40
N ALA A 66 9.57 -0.88 7.97
CA ALA A 66 9.64 -0.24 9.27
C ALA A 66 8.96 1.14 9.27
N MET A 67 9.10 1.91 8.17
CA MET A 67 8.38 3.17 8.02
C MET A 67 6.86 2.97 8.04
N LEU A 68 6.35 2.03 7.24
CA LEU A 68 4.91 1.74 7.24
C LEU A 68 4.42 1.24 8.61
N ALA A 69 5.20 0.42 9.30
CA ALA A 69 4.81 -0.12 10.60
C ALA A 69 4.67 0.96 11.70
N VAL A 70 5.39 2.09 11.60
CA VAL A 70 5.30 3.18 12.59
C VAL A 70 4.23 4.22 12.27
N LEU A 71 3.74 4.29 11.02
CA LEU A 71 2.74 5.29 10.60
C LEU A 71 1.39 5.16 11.32
N PRO A 72 0.78 3.98 11.52
CA PRO A 72 -0.52 3.86 12.17
C PRO A 72 -0.54 4.33 13.63
N ASN A 73 0.61 4.28 14.31
CA ASN A 73 0.72 4.66 15.72
C ASN A 73 0.63 6.17 16.00
N SER A 74 0.73 7.01 14.97
CA SER A 74 0.69 8.46 15.17
C SER A 74 0.30 9.19 13.88
N PRO A 75 -0.87 8.90 13.30
CA PRO A 75 -1.24 9.40 11.97
C PRO A 75 -1.36 10.92 11.89
N SER A 76 -1.66 11.59 13.00
CA SER A 76 -1.78 13.05 13.06
C SER A 76 -0.44 13.78 13.27
N LEU A 77 0.55 13.09 13.84
CA LEU A 77 1.85 13.68 14.22
C LEU A 77 2.96 13.34 13.20
N ILE A 78 2.77 12.28 12.42
CA ILE A 78 3.77 11.77 11.49
C ILE A 78 3.19 11.89 10.09
N HIS A 79 3.54 12.98 9.43
CA HIS A 79 3.23 13.17 8.01
C HIS A 79 4.55 13.21 7.25
N ILE A 80 4.63 12.55 6.08
CA ILE A 80 5.85 12.51 5.26
C ILE A 80 6.42 13.90 4.99
N ARG A 81 5.54 14.90 4.82
CA ARG A 81 5.94 16.30 4.60
C ARG A 81 6.19 17.10 5.88
N ARG A 82 5.70 16.62 7.02
CA ARG A 82 5.85 17.27 8.32
C ARG A 82 6.47 16.29 9.30
N ASN A 83 7.38 16.77 10.14
CA ASN A 83 8.04 15.96 11.16
C ASN A 83 8.83 14.75 10.63
N ARG A 84 9.49 14.91 9.47
CA ARG A 84 10.31 13.85 8.85
C ARG A 84 11.35 13.27 9.81
N GLU A 85 12.00 14.12 10.60
CA GLU A 85 12.99 13.67 11.58
C GLU A 85 12.38 12.72 12.61
N ARG A 86 11.21 13.05 13.12
CA ARG A 86 10.50 12.18 14.07
C ARG A 86 10.05 10.86 13.45
N LEU A 87 9.70 10.86 12.17
CA LEU A 87 9.39 9.64 11.44
C LEU A 87 10.66 8.79 11.29
N ARG A 88 11.78 9.41 10.93
CA ARG A 88 13.09 8.75 10.84
C ARG A 88 13.50 8.13 12.19
N GLU A 89 13.46 8.89 13.27
CA GLU A 89 13.78 8.41 14.62
C GLU A 89 12.95 7.18 15.02
N LYS A 90 11.65 7.21 14.74
CA LYS A 90 10.77 6.06 15.04
C LYS A 90 11.06 4.84 14.16
N ARG A 91 11.31 5.06 12.87
CA ARG A 91 11.72 4.01 11.93
C ARG A 91 13.02 3.37 12.39
N ASP A 92 14.02 4.19 12.65
CA ASP A 92 15.35 3.73 13.05
C ASP A 92 15.30 3.01 14.41
N GLY A 93 14.53 3.53 15.38
CA GLY A 93 14.30 2.86 16.65
C GLY A 93 13.55 1.52 16.51
N LEU A 94 12.69 1.35 15.50
CA LEU A 94 12.09 0.04 15.20
C LEU A 94 13.13 -0.90 14.57
N LEU A 95 13.95 -0.42 13.64
CA LEU A 95 15.03 -1.21 13.04
C LEU A 95 16.03 -1.71 14.10
N ASP A 96 16.38 -0.88 15.09
CA ASP A 96 17.22 -1.30 16.22
C ASP A 96 16.60 -2.44 17.02
N ARG A 97 15.31 -2.39 17.30
CA ARG A 97 14.62 -3.48 18.00
C ARG A 97 14.63 -4.77 17.18
N ILE A 98 14.32 -4.69 15.87
CA ILE A 98 14.32 -5.84 14.96
C ILE A 98 15.71 -6.48 14.90
N TRP A 99 16.76 -5.67 14.91
CA TRP A 99 18.15 -6.14 15.00
C TRP A 99 18.45 -6.78 16.35
N HIS A 100 18.10 -6.16 17.47
CA HIS A 100 18.32 -6.74 18.80
C HIS A 100 17.53 -8.04 19.01
N ASP A 101 16.37 -8.17 18.38
CA ASP A 101 15.57 -9.41 18.37
C ASP A 101 16.16 -10.49 17.43
N GLY A 102 17.31 -10.22 16.79
CA GLY A 102 18.01 -11.17 15.92
C GLY A 102 17.30 -11.47 14.58
N ARG A 103 16.37 -10.60 14.16
CA ARG A 103 15.62 -10.78 12.91
C ARG A 103 16.38 -10.31 11.68
N ILE A 104 17.27 -9.36 11.84
CA ILE A 104 18.19 -8.84 10.83
C ILE A 104 19.59 -8.73 11.41
N ASP A 105 20.61 -8.74 10.55
CA ASP A 105 21.99 -8.52 10.99
C ASP A 105 22.33 -7.02 11.14
N SER A 106 23.49 -6.73 11.71
CA SER A 106 23.93 -5.35 11.95
C SER A 106 24.16 -4.56 10.67
N LEU A 107 24.63 -5.22 9.61
CA LEU A 107 24.88 -4.58 8.31
C LEU A 107 23.55 -4.19 7.65
N THR A 108 22.59 -5.12 7.61
CA THR A 108 21.24 -4.85 7.09
C THR A 108 20.56 -3.71 7.85
N CYS A 109 20.67 -3.68 9.19
CA CYS A 109 20.15 -2.59 10.00
C CYS A 109 20.81 -1.24 9.64
N ALA A 110 22.14 -1.22 9.53
CA ALA A 110 22.88 -0.01 9.18
C ALA A 110 22.51 0.52 7.78
N LEU A 111 22.41 -0.35 6.78
CA LEU A 111 21.99 0.00 5.43
C LEU A 111 20.56 0.51 5.39
N ALA A 112 19.63 -0.17 6.05
CA ALA A 112 18.23 0.25 6.13
C ALA A 112 18.06 1.66 6.75
N LYS A 113 18.87 2.02 7.74
CA LYS A 113 18.85 3.37 8.33
C LYS A 113 19.37 4.46 7.39
N GLN A 114 20.23 4.11 6.44
CA GLN A 114 20.73 5.05 5.44
C GLN A 114 19.71 5.33 4.32
N GLU A 115 18.71 4.46 4.15
CA GLU A 115 17.67 4.68 3.15
C GLU A 115 16.90 5.97 3.44
N HIS A 116 16.66 6.73 2.36
CA HIS A 116 15.91 7.99 2.46
C HIS A 116 14.42 7.73 2.62
N LEU A 117 13.77 8.60 3.40
CA LEU A 117 12.31 8.62 3.43
C LEU A 117 11.77 9.19 2.11
N PRO A 118 10.65 8.70 1.58
CA PRO A 118 10.04 9.27 0.39
C PRO A 118 9.72 10.75 0.59
N ASP A 119 9.95 11.57 -0.44
CA ASP A 119 9.72 13.01 -0.38
C ASP A 119 8.26 13.38 -0.61
N ALA A 120 7.59 12.64 -1.44
CA ALA A 120 6.19 12.81 -1.80
C ALA A 120 5.54 11.44 -2.05
N PRO A 121 4.22 11.37 -1.99
CA PRO A 121 3.50 10.18 -2.46
C PRO A 121 3.75 9.95 -3.94
N GLU A 122 3.91 8.69 -4.31
CA GLU A 122 3.95 8.28 -5.71
C GLU A 122 2.56 8.37 -6.36
N PRO A 123 2.48 8.74 -7.63
CA PRO A 123 1.21 8.73 -8.33
C PRO A 123 0.67 7.28 -8.37
N MET A 124 -0.54 7.10 -7.87
CA MET A 124 -1.20 5.79 -7.97
C MET A 124 -1.36 5.39 -9.44
N PRO A 125 -1.09 4.12 -9.78
CA PRO A 125 -1.31 3.64 -11.14
C PRO A 125 -2.78 3.80 -11.53
N MET A 126 -3.04 4.57 -12.59
CA MET A 126 -4.40 4.86 -13.08
C MET A 126 -4.66 4.19 -14.44
N GLU A 127 -3.98 3.08 -14.70
CA GLU A 127 -3.96 2.45 -16.02
C GLU A 127 -5.30 1.80 -16.40
N ALA A 128 -6.14 1.44 -15.42
CA ALA A 128 -7.41 0.75 -15.62
C ALA A 128 -8.58 1.41 -14.85
N MET A 129 -8.72 2.72 -14.91
CA MET A 129 -9.74 3.49 -14.19
C MET A 129 -11.18 2.99 -14.41
N TYR A 130 -11.51 2.58 -15.63
CA TYR A 130 -12.84 2.07 -15.95
C TYR A 130 -13.13 0.71 -15.32
N LEU A 131 -12.10 -0.13 -15.16
CA LEU A 131 -12.23 -1.39 -14.46
C LEU A 131 -12.55 -1.15 -12.98
N LEU A 132 -11.82 -0.25 -12.33
CA LEU A 132 -12.09 0.13 -10.92
C LEU A 132 -13.52 0.62 -10.70
N GLY A 133 -14.06 1.39 -11.64
CA GLY A 133 -15.45 1.87 -11.55
C GLY A 133 -16.50 0.77 -11.68
N LYS A 134 -16.17 -0.38 -12.26
CA LYS A 134 -17.05 -1.56 -12.35
C LYS A 134 -16.87 -2.54 -11.19
N MET A 135 -15.76 -2.46 -10.47
CA MET A 135 -15.50 -3.29 -9.29
C MET A 135 -16.35 -2.75 -8.13
N ARG A 136 -17.37 -3.49 -7.75
CA ARG A 136 -18.11 -3.27 -6.52
C ARG A 136 -17.34 -3.90 -5.35
N GLU A 137 -17.68 -3.52 -4.12
CA GLU A 137 -17.01 -3.90 -2.85
C GLU A 137 -16.46 -5.33 -2.81
N GLY A 138 -15.18 -5.47 -2.50
CA GLY A 138 -14.46 -6.72 -2.36
C GLY A 138 -13.13 -6.75 -3.11
N SER A 139 -12.24 -7.67 -2.77
CA SER A 139 -11.01 -7.91 -3.52
C SER A 139 -11.34 -8.74 -4.77
N LEU A 140 -11.16 -8.17 -5.94
CA LEU A 140 -11.30 -8.87 -7.21
C LEU A 140 -9.92 -9.21 -7.77
N ARG A 141 -9.72 -10.47 -8.11
CA ARG A 141 -8.64 -10.86 -9.02
C ARG A 141 -9.11 -10.57 -10.44
N SER A 142 -8.32 -9.81 -11.18
CA SER A 142 -8.52 -9.59 -12.62
C SER A 142 -7.40 -10.28 -13.39
N THR A 143 -7.60 -10.46 -14.67
CA THR A 143 -6.61 -10.93 -15.64
C THR A 143 -5.66 -9.83 -16.08
N LEU A 144 -5.80 -8.62 -15.52
CA LEU A 144 -5.03 -7.45 -15.88
C LEU A 144 -3.56 -7.61 -15.49
N ASP A 145 -2.68 -7.62 -16.51
CA ASP A 145 -1.24 -7.49 -16.35
C ASP A 145 -0.87 -6.01 -16.43
N TYR A 146 -0.26 -5.50 -15.36
CA TYR A 146 0.07 -4.07 -15.23
C TYR A 146 1.05 -3.61 -16.32
N ASP A 147 2.10 -4.39 -16.58
CA ASP A 147 3.13 -4.00 -17.55
C ASP A 147 2.57 -4.01 -18.98
N LEU A 148 1.76 -5.00 -19.30
CA LEU A 148 1.07 -5.09 -20.58
C LEU A 148 0.09 -3.92 -20.75
N GLN A 149 -0.73 -3.64 -19.72
CA GLN A 149 -1.69 -2.53 -19.75
C GLN A 149 -1.00 -1.18 -19.95
N SER A 150 0.10 -0.93 -19.23
CA SER A 150 0.88 0.30 -19.34
C SER A 150 1.44 0.48 -20.75
N ARG A 151 2.03 -0.56 -21.34
CA ARG A 151 2.54 -0.55 -22.72
C ARG A 151 1.44 -0.31 -23.74
N VAL A 152 0.29 -0.94 -23.57
CA VAL A 152 -0.89 -0.75 -24.47
C VAL A 152 -1.43 0.67 -24.36
N ASN A 153 -1.50 1.23 -23.16
CA ASN A 153 -1.92 2.62 -22.95
C ASN A 153 -0.96 3.61 -23.62
N ASP A 154 0.35 3.38 -23.53
CA ASP A 154 1.33 4.22 -24.22
C ASP A 154 1.23 4.12 -25.73
N LEU A 155 0.97 2.92 -26.24
CA LEU A 155 0.71 2.70 -27.65
C LEU A 155 -0.56 3.45 -28.10
N ALA A 156 -1.64 3.31 -27.33
CA ALA A 156 -2.90 4.02 -27.59
C ALA A 156 -2.72 5.55 -27.63
N ARG A 157 -1.98 6.10 -26.65
CA ARG A 157 -1.68 7.55 -26.60
C ARG A 157 -0.91 8.02 -27.84
N ARG A 158 0.10 7.24 -28.30
CA ARG A 158 0.89 7.56 -29.50
C ARG A 158 0.03 7.53 -30.77
N TYR A 159 -0.77 6.50 -30.95
CA TYR A 159 -1.63 6.38 -32.11
C TYR A 159 -2.78 7.40 -32.11
N ASN A 160 -3.39 7.67 -30.96
CA ASN A 160 -4.41 8.71 -30.81
C ASN A 160 -3.87 10.08 -31.25
N LYS A 161 -2.65 10.44 -30.81
CA LYS A 161 -2.01 11.68 -31.25
C LYS A 161 -1.82 11.73 -32.78
N ARG A 162 -1.45 10.59 -33.39
CA ARG A 162 -1.26 10.49 -34.87
C ARG A 162 -2.57 10.62 -35.63
N TYR A 163 -3.66 10.03 -35.13
CA TYR A 163 -4.95 9.99 -35.83
C TYR A 163 -5.85 11.19 -35.53
N ARG A 164 -5.52 12.02 -34.58
CA ARG A 164 -6.25 13.27 -34.31
C ARG A 164 -6.34 14.18 -35.53
N GLY A 165 -5.33 14.22 -36.39
CA GLY A 165 -5.35 14.95 -37.65
C GLY A 165 -6.44 14.46 -38.61
N ASN A 166 -6.85 13.20 -38.51
CA ASN A 166 -7.90 12.58 -39.29
C ASN A 166 -9.28 12.61 -38.61
N LYS A 167 -9.44 13.44 -37.55
CA LYS A 167 -10.67 13.56 -36.74
C LYS A 167 -11.10 12.27 -36.02
N ILE A 168 -10.18 11.32 -35.83
CA ILE A 168 -10.41 10.12 -35.05
C ILE A 168 -10.08 10.46 -33.58
N ASN A 169 -11.11 10.54 -32.75
CA ASN A 169 -10.96 10.98 -31.36
C ASN A 169 -11.07 9.83 -30.33
N ASN A 170 -11.58 8.67 -30.75
CA ASN A 170 -11.76 7.52 -29.87
C ASN A 170 -10.99 6.31 -30.41
N MET A 171 -10.39 5.56 -29.49
CA MET A 171 -9.65 4.34 -29.77
C MET A 171 -9.93 3.31 -28.69
N ALA A 172 -10.10 2.05 -29.07
CA ALA A 172 -10.14 0.92 -28.16
C ALA A 172 -9.13 -0.13 -28.63
N ILE A 173 -8.43 -0.73 -27.68
CA ILE A 173 -7.50 -1.82 -27.92
C ILE A 173 -7.93 -2.97 -27.02
N VAL A 174 -8.04 -4.17 -27.59
CA VAL A 174 -8.30 -5.40 -26.86
C VAL A 174 -7.12 -6.32 -27.09
N VAL A 175 -6.56 -6.83 -26.00
CA VAL A 175 -5.48 -7.83 -26.02
C VAL A 175 -6.02 -9.07 -25.35
N MET A 176 -5.87 -10.23 -25.99
CA MET A 176 -6.37 -11.50 -25.50
C MET A 176 -5.27 -12.55 -25.58
N ASP A 177 -5.11 -13.31 -24.52
CA ASP A 177 -4.25 -14.49 -24.55
C ASP A 177 -4.91 -15.62 -25.36
N VAL A 178 -4.20 -16.14 -26.36
CA VAL A 178 -4.75 -17.15 -27.29
C VAL A 178 -4.91 -18.51 -26.61
N GLY A 179 -4.10 -18.80 -25.59
CA GLY A 179 -4.13 -20.07 -24.89
C GLY A 179 -5.23 -20.17 -23.85
N SER A 180 -5.41 -19.12 -23.04
CA SER A 180 -6.38 -19.08 -21.94
C SER A 180 -7.71 -18.40 -22.33
N GLY A 181 -7.72 -17.58 -23.39
CA GLY A 181 -8.87 -16.75 -23.77
C GLY A 181 -9.10 -15.56 -22.83
N GLU A 182 -8.17 -15.28 -21.93
CA GLU A 182 -8.25 -14.15 -21.00
C GLU A 182 -8.00 -12.81 -21.72
N VAL A 183 -8.73 -11.76 -21.30
CA VAL A 183 -8.67 -10.39 -21.87
C VAL A 183 -8.14 -9.42 -20.84
#